data_536c3676ca14186666ff97d482503a98
#
_entry.id   536c3676ca14186666ff97d482503a98
#
_cell.length_a   1.000
_cell.length_b   1.000
_cell.length_c   1.000
_cell.angle_alpha   90.00
_cell.angle_beta   90.00
_cell.angle_gamma   90.00
#
_symmetry.space_group_name_H-M   'P 1'
#
loop_
_entity.id
_entity.type
_entity.pdbx_description
1 polymer ?
#
loop_
_entity_poly.entity_id
_entity_poly.type
_entity_poly.pdbx_seq_one_letter_code
_entity_poly.pdbx_strand_id
1 'polypeptide(L)'
;MCSSDLETIADTARIISGFCSALVIRTFAQADVDELGKWATIPVINALTDDDHPTQLLADWLTIRENFGENIAGRKFVYLGDGNNMANTWLIMGAIMGAHVVAATPSGKWAPSSAAVATAKKIAIQSGATVEVTDDPESAAKGASVLYTDVWMSMGDPESERSEDRKSTRLNSSH
;
A
#
# COMPACT_ATOMS: atom_id res chain seq x y z
N MET A 1 -3.23 30.90 -22.38
CA MET A 1 -2.36 29.90 -21.68
C MET A 1 -2.31 30.30 -20.22
N CYS A 2 -3.15 29.74 -19.38
CA CYS A 2 -2.94 29.80 -17.94
C CYS A 2 -1.79 28.85 -17.63
N SER A 3 -0.64 29.39 -17.26
CA SER A 3 0.50 28.60 -16.79
C SER A 3 0.12 28.05 -15.43
N SER A 4 0.05 26.71 -15.34
CA SER A 4 -0.10 25.97 -14.08
C SER A 4 1.15 26.07 -13.18
N ASP A 5 2.15 26.85 -13.60
CA ASP A 5 3.46 26.96 -12.97
C ASP A 5 3.55 28.12 -11.96
N LEU A 6 2.44 28.76 -11.60
CA LEU A 6 2.46 29.95 -10.77
C LEU A 6 2.21 29.73 -9.29
N GLU A 7 1.69 28.55 -8.90
CA GLU A 7 1.38 28.24 -7.51
C GLU A 7 2.18 27.03 -7.03
N THR A 8 2.95 27.23 -5.98
CA THR A 8 3.72 26.12 -5.38
C THR A 8 2.85 25.26 -4.48
N ILE A 9 3.20 23.98 -4.30
CA ILE A 9 2.53 23.09 -3.34
C ILE A 9 2.55 23.68 -1.94
N ALA A 10 3.65 24.36 -1.59
CA ALA A 10 3.81 25.03 -0.31
C ALA A 10 2.79 26.17 -0.12
N ASP A 11 2.51 26.97 -1.16
CA ASP A 11 1.54 28.06 -1.09
C ASP A 11 0.11 27.51 -1.07
N THR A 12 -0.18 26.51 -1.89
CA THR A 12 -1.45 25.77 -1.85
C THR A 12 -1.73 25.23 -0.44
N ALA A 13 -0.74 24.59 0.20
CA ALA A 13 -0.86 24.05 1.56
C ALA A 13 -1.21 25.13 2.59
N ARG A 14 -0.54 26.28 2.53
CA ARG A 14 -0.78 27.41 3.45
C ARG A 14 -2.17 28.00 3.26
N ILE A 15 -2.60 28.19 2.00
CA ILE A 15 -3.91 28.76 1.67
C ILE A 15 -5.02 27.81 2.13
N ILE A 16 -4.97 26.52 1.79
CA ILE A 16 -5.98 25.53 2.17
C ILE A 16 -6.08 25.40 3.69
N SER A 17 -4.96 25.52 4.40
CA SER A 17 -4.94 25.49 5.87
C SER A 17 -5.78 26.58 6.52
N GLY A 18 -6.01 27.69 5.81
CA GLY A 18 -6.88 28.78 6.28
C GLY A 18 -8.39 28.52 6.10
N PHE A 19 -8.77 27.52 5.30
CA PHE A 19 -10.17 27.25 4.98
C PHE A 19 -10.69 25.91 5.50
N CYS A 20 -9.79 24.95 5.79
CA CYS A 20 -10.15 23.59 6.11
C CYS A 20 -9.57 23.16 7.46
N SER A 21 -10.19 22.16 8.10
CA SER A 21 -9.69 21.53 9.33
C SER A 21 -8.80 20.32 9.06
N ALA A 22 -8.86 19.76 7.86
CA ALA A 22 -8.02 18.68 7.38
C ALA A 22 -8.02 18.67 5.84
N LEU A 23 -6.98 18.10 5.25
CA LEU A 23 -6.86 17.88 3.81
C LEU A 23 -6.74 16.39 3.53
N VAL A 24 -7.62 15.86 2.68
CA VAL A 24 -7.51 14.50 2.13
C VAL A 24 -7.12 14.62 0.68
N ILE A 25 -6.00 14.02 0.30
CA ILE A 25 -5.47 14.17 -1.06
C ILE A 25 -5.21 12.80 -1.71
N ARG A 26 -5.58 12.71 -2.98
CA ARG A 26 -5.19 11.65 -3.91
C ARG A 26 -4.38 12.27 -5.04
N THR A 27 -3.16 11.82 -5.24
CA THR A 27 -2.23 12.31 -6.27
C THR A 27 -1.38 11.15 -6.79
N PHE A 28 -0.45 11.41 -7.70
CA PHE A 28 0.50 10.42 -8.18
C PHE A 28 1.77 10.42 -7.33
N ALA A 29 2.49 11.53 -7.28
CA ALA A 29 3.77 11.60 -6.61
C ALA A 29 3.63 11.66 -5.08
N GLN A 30 4.30 10.76 -4.37
CA GLN A 30 4.40 10.81 -2.91
C GLN A 30 5.01 12.14 -2.42
N ALA A 31 5.98 12.68 -3.15
CA ALA A 31 6.63 13.95 -2.83
C ALA A 31 5.66 15.12 -2.68
N ASP A 32 4.54 15.14 -3.45
CA ASP A 32 3.52 16.17 -3.35
C ASP A 32 2.80 16.12 -2.00
N VAL A 33 2.49 14.92 -1.52
CA VAL A 33 1.86 14.70 -0.22
C VAL A 33 2.83 15.06 0.91
N ASP A 34 4.10 14.70 0.79
CA ASP A 34 5.14 15.03 1.76
C ASP A 34 5.33 16.55 1.86
N GLU A 35 5.33 17.26 0.73
CA GLU A 35 5.46 18.71 0.72
C GLU A 35 4.20 19.39 1.27
N LEU A 36 3.00 18.92 0.94
CA LEU A 36 1.76 19.39 1.57
C LEU A 36 1.82 19.20 3.10
N GLY A 37 2.21 18.01 3.57
CA GLY A 37 2.33 17.73 5.00
C GLY A 37 3.35 18.60 5.72
N LYS A 38 4.39 19.03 5.03
CA LYS A 38 5.42 19.92 5.58
C LYS A 38 4.94 21.36 5.78
N TRP A 39 4.10 21.88 4.88
CA TRP A 39 3.70 23.28 4.85
C TRP A 39 2.30 23.55 5.37
N ALA A 40 1.43 22.53 5.42
CA ALA A 40 0.11 22.66 5.99
C ALA A 40 0.19 22.79 7.52
N THR A 41 -0.73 23.59 8.10
CA THR A 41 -0.93 23.69 9.56
C THR A 41 -2.08 22.81 10.04
N ILE A 42 -2.69 22.07 9.13
CA ILE A 42 -3.79 21.12 9.36
C ILE A 42 -3.32 19.71 9.03
N PRO A 43 -3.97 18.65 9.52
CA PRO A 43 -3.67 17.28 9.12
C PRO A 43 -3.80 17.08 7.61
N VAL A 44 -2.80 16.43 6.99
CA VAL A 44 -2.83 15.97 5.60
C VAL A 44 -2.92 14.45 5.59
N ILE A 45 -3.95 13.94 4.94
CA ILE A 45 -4.25 12.50 4.86
C ILE A 45 -4.00 12.04 3.43
N ASN A 46 -3.03 11.14 3.26
CA ASN A 46 -2.80 10.47 1.99
C ASN A 46 -3.94 9.49 1.69
N ALA A 47 -4.77 9.81 0.69
CA ALA A 47 -5.81 8.90 0.22
C ALA A 47 -5.30 7.88 -0.80
N LEU A 48 -4.32 8.27 -1.63
CA LEU A 48 -3.58 7.40 -2.54
C LEU A 48 -2.44 8.17 -3.20
N THR A 49 -1.31 7.50 -3.34
CA THR A 49 -0.18 7.87 -4.21
C THR A 49 0.30 6.64 -4.99
N ASP A 50 1.31 6.83 -5.86
CA ASP A 50 1.96 5.70 -6.54
C ASP A 50 2.72 4.78 -5.56
N ASP A 51 3.12 5.31 -4.39
CA ASP A 51 3.87 4.56 -3.38
C ASP A 51 2.96 3.87 -2.35
N ASP A 52 1.86 4.53 -1.92
CA ASP A 52 1.05 4.10 -0.79
C ASP A 52 -0.46 4.35 -0.97
N HIS A 53 -1.28 3.50 -0.33
CA HIS A 53 -2.74 3.70 -0.21
C HIS A 53 -3.23 3.48 1.23
N PRO A 54 -2.89 4.35 2.18
CA PRO A 54 -3.15 4.15 3.61
C PRO A 54 -4.64 4.03 3.95
N THR A 55 -5.49 4.85 3.31
CA THR A 55 -6.93 4.85 3.61
C THR A 55 -7.63 3.57 3.21
N GLN A 56 -7.20 2.92 2.12
CA GLN A 56 -7.72 1.61 1.73
C GLN A 56 -7.37 0.57 2.79
N LEU A 57 -6.10 0.52 3.20
CA LEU A 57 -5.67 -0.46 4.19
C LEU A 57 -6.30 -0.24 5.57
N LEU A 58 -6.59 1.00 5.96
CA LEU A 58 -7.34 1.27 7.19
C LEU A 58 -8.75 0.66 7.13
N ALA A 59 -9.44 0.77 5.99
CA ALA A 59 -10.76 0.17 5.79
C ALA A 59 -10.69 -1.36 5.80
N ASP A 60 -9.68 -1.94 5.15
CA ASP A 60 -9.50 -3.39 5.09
C ASP A 60 -9.15 -3.97 6.47
N TRP A 61 -8.27 -3.31 7.22
CA TRP A 61 -7.94 -3.71 8.59
C TRP A 61 -9.11 -3.53 9.54
N LEU A 62 -9.98 -2.53 9.34
CA LEU A 62 -11.23 -2.41 10.08
C LEU A 62 -12.12 -3.63 9.82
N THR A 63 -12.30 -4.01 8.55
CA THR A 63 -13.05 -5.20 8.16
C THR A 63 -12.46 -6.49 8.76
N ILE A 64 -11.14 -6.61 8.78
CA ILE A 64 -10.45 -7.74 9.44
C ILE A 64 -10.77 -7.77 10.94
N ARG A 65 -10.70 -6.63 11.62
CA ARG A 65 -11.01 -6.55 13.06
C ARG A 65 -12.47 -6.86 13.36
N GLU A 66 -13.40 -6.42 12.54
CA GLU A 66 -14.83 -6.72 12.68
C GLU A 66 -15.11 -8.22 12.57
N ASN A 67 -14.34 -8.97 11.75
CA ASN A 67 -14.51 -10.40 11.54
C ASN A 67 -13.70 -11.28 12.51
N PHE A 68 -12.51 -10.85 12.91
CA PHE A 68 -11.59 -11.64 13.73
C PHE A 68 -11.41 -11.13 15.16
N GLY A 69 -12.03 -9.99 15.49
CA GLY A 69 -11.88 -9.31 16.78
C GLY A 69 -10.55 -8.56 16.92
N GLU A 70 -10.29 -8.06 18.13
CA GLU A 70 -9.10 -7.25 18.43
C GLU A 70 -7.79 -8.05 18.37
N ASN A 71 -7.84 -9.36 18.68
CA ASN A 71 -6.65 -10.19 18.74
C ASN A 71 -6.33 -10.82 17.40
N ILE A 72 -5.54 -10.12 16.62
CA ILE A 72 -5.02 -10.57 15.31
C ILE A 72 -3.56 -11.04 15.38
N ALA A 73 -2.91 -10.92 16.54
CA ALA A 73 -1.51 -11.32 16.71
C ALA A 73 -1.29 -12.79 16.36
N GLY A 74 -0.24 -13.07 15.60
CA GLY A 74 0.11 -14.41 15.13
C GLY A 74 -0.78 -14.99 14.04
N ARG A 75 -1.87 -14.32 13.64
CA ARG A 75 -2.64 -14.70 12.46
C ARG A 75 -1.88 -14.32 11.19
N LYS A 76 -1.92 -15.20 10.20
CA LYS A 76 -1.25 -14.99 8.90
C LYS A 76 -2.20 -14.32 7.92
N PHE A 77 -1.77 -13.19 7.37
CA PHE A 77 -2.48 -12.39 6.40
C PHE A 77 -1.64 -12.28 5.13
N VAL A 78 -2.17 -12.68 4.00
CA VAL A 78 -1.42 -12.82 2.75
C VAL A 78 -1.99 -11.92 1.66
N TYR A 79 -1.13 -11.09 1.10
CA TYR A 79 -1.38 -10.37 -0.15
C TYR A 79 -0.89 -11.21 -1.33
N LEU A 80 -1.70 -11.29 -2.38
CA LEU A 80 -1.40 -11.99 -3.64
C LEU A 80 -1.58 -11.01 -4.80
N GLY A 81 -0.51 -10.66 -5.48
CA GLY A 81 -0.56 -9.72 -6.61
C GLY A 81 0.80 -9.08 -6.88
N ASP A 82 0.79 -7.95 -7.57
CA ASP A 82 2.01 -7.19 -7.84
C ASP A 82 2.49 -6.40 -6.63
N GLY A 83 3.79 -6.16 -6.56
CA GLY A 83 4.43 -5.37 -5.51
C GLY A 83 4.23 -3.86 -5.67
N ASN A 84 2.99 -3.45 -5.88
CA ASN A 84 2.56 -2.07 -6.08
C ASN A 84 2.37 -1.31 -4.74
N ASN A 85 1.75 -0.13 -4.78
CA ASN A 85 1.43 0.67 -3.59
C ASN A 85 0.59 -0.11 -2.56
N MET A 86 -0.32 -0.98 -3.02
CA MET A 86 -1.14 -1.81 -2.12
C MET A 86 -0.29 -2.82 -1.36
N ALA A 87 0.64 -3.52 -2.04
CA ALA A 87 1.57 -4.44 -1.40
C ALA A 87 2.51 -3.73 -0.41
N ASN A 88 3.00 -2.55 -0.77
CA ASN A 88 3.83 -1.72 0.11
C ASN A 88 3.09 -1.36 1.40
N THR A 89 1.91 -0.79 1.25
CA THR A 89 1.08 -0.37 2.39
C THR A 89 0.62 -1.57 3.23
N TRP A 90 0.31 -2.72 2.58
CA TRP A 90 -0.04 -3.97 3.27
C TRP A 90 1.04 -4.43 4.24
N LEU A 91 2.30 -4.45 3.79
CA LEU A 91 3.43 -4.85 4.63
C LEU A 91 3.65 -3.89 5.80
N ILE A 92 3.59 -2.58 5.54
CA ILE A 92 3.78 -1.55 6.58
C ILE A 92 2.65 -1.59 7.59
N MET A 93 1.39 -1.62 7.12
CA MET A 93 0.23 -1.61 8.00
C MET A 93 0.15 -2.87 8.85
N GLY A 94 0.38 -4.04 8.25
CA GLY A 94 0.40 -5.30 8.99
C GLY A 94 1.52 -5.36 10.03
N ALA A 95 2.67 -4.75 9.72
CA ALA A 95 3.74 -4.60 10.71
C ALA A 95 3.31 -3.70 11.88
N ILE A 96 2.61 -2.59 11.63
CA ILE A 96 2.06 -1.72 12.67
C ILE A 96 1.05 -2.48 13.54
N MET A 97 0.22 -3.31 12.94
CA MET A 97 -0.82 -4.08 13.63
C MET A 97 -0.29 -5.31 14.42
N GLY A 98 1.02 -5.58 14.37
CA GLY A 98 1.61 -6.73 15.05
C GLY A 98 1.25 -8.09 14.42
N ALA A 99 0.82 -8.11 13.17
CA ALA A 99 0.36 -9.30 12.48
C ALA A 99 1.51 -10.07 11.77
N HIS A 100 1.25 -11.33 11.39
CA HIS A 100 2.11 -12.04 10.43
C HIS A 100 1.63 -11.70 9.02
N VAL A 101 2.32 -10.81 8.33
CA VAL A 101 1.98 -10.38 6.96
C VAL A 101 2.94 -10.93 5.94
N VAL A 102 2.37 -11.40 4.85
CA VAL A 102 3.10 -11.95 3.71
C VAL A 102 2.67 -11.21 2.44
N ALA A 103 3.62 -10.77 1.63
CA ALA A 103 3.38 -10.37 0.26
C ALA A 103 3.93 -11.45 -0.68
N ALA A 104 3.03 -12.15 -1.34
CA ALA A 104 3.37 -13.11 -2.38
C ALA A 104 3.25 -12.42 -3.72
N THR A 105 4.38 -11.99 -4.26
CA THR A 105 4.51 -11.19 -5.47
C THR A 105 5.55 -11.80 -6.39
N PRO A 106 5.44 -11.62 -7.72
CA PRO A 106 6.51 -12.03 -8.61
C PRO A 106 7.82 -11.30 -8.30
N SER A 107 8.94 -11.93 -8.63
CA SER A 107 10.26 -11.36 -8.42
C SER A 107 10.57 -10.22 -9.40
N GLY A 108 11.64 -9.45 -9.13
CA GLY A 108 12.14 -8.40 -10.02
C GLY A 108 11.30 -7.12 -9.94
N LYS A 109 10.87 -6.59 -11.09
CA LYS A 109 10.12 -5.32 -11.16
C LYS A 109 8.73 -5.37 -10.49
N TRP A 110 8.24 -6.56 -10.25
CA TRP A 110 6.93 -6.81 -9.62
C TRP A 110 7.02 -7.09 -8.12
N ALA A 111 8.22 -7.00 -7.55
CA ALA A 111 8.39 -7.12 -6.10
C ALA A 111 8.02 -5.80 -5.38
N PRO A 112 7.60 -5.84 -4.11
CA PRO A 112 7.39 -4.65 -3.31
C PRO A 112 8.65 -3.80 -3.23
N SER A 113 8.51 -2.49 -3.05
CA SER A 113 9.66 -1.61 -2.96
C SER A 113 10.56 -2.01 -1.78
N SER A 114 11.87 -1.99 -2.01
CA SER A 114 12.85 -2.32 -0.97
C SER A 114 12.75 -1.38 0.24
N ALA A 115 12.35 -0.13 0.01
CA ALA A 115 12.13 0.86 1.06
C ALA A 115 10.93 0.50 1.94
N ALA A 116 9.80 0.07 1.34
CA ALA A 116 8.62 -0.37 2.08
C ALA A 116 8.92 -1.63 2.91
N VAL A 117 9.60 -2.61 2.32
CA VAL A 117 10.02 -3.84 3.02
C VAL A 117 10.93 -3.52 4.20
N ALA A 118 11.92 -2.63 4.02
CA ALA A 118 12.83 -2.23 5.09
C ALA A 118 12.08 -1.50 6.21
N THR A 119 11.15 -0.62 5.86
CA THR A 119 10.30 0.11 6.82
C THR A 119 9.42 -0.86 7.60
N ALA A 120 8.74 -1.78 6.93
CA ALA A 120 7.90 -2.79 7.57
C ALA A 120 8.70 -3.67 8.54
N LYS A 121 9.87 -4.15 8.13
CA LYS A 121 10.76 -4.94 9.00
C LYS A 121 11.24 -4.18 10.23
N LYS A 122 11.56 -2.88 10.07
CA LYS A 122 11.93 -2.02 11.20
C LYS A 122 10.78 -1.86 12.21
N ILE A 123 9.57 -1.65 11.72
CA ILE A 123 8.36 -1.57 12.56
C ILE A 123 8.11 -2.91 13.27
N ALA A 124 8.27 -4.03 12.56
CA ALA A 124 8.06 -5.36 13.09
C ALA A 124 8.93 -5.70 14.32
N ILE A 125 10.14 -5.15 14.41
CA ILE A 125 11.01 -5.29 15.58
C ILE A 125 10.32 -4.73 16.85
N GLN A 126 9.56 -3.65 16.73
CA GLN A 126 8.89 -3.00 17.86
C GLN A 126 7.53 -3.59 18.15
N SER A 127 6.78 -3.97 17.11
CA SER A 127 5.41 -4.46 17.23
C SER A 127 5.30 -5.96 17.49
N GLY A 128 6.40 -6.73 17.26
CA GLY A 128 6.39 -8.19 17.31
C GLY A 128 5.76 -8.84 16.06
N ALA A 129 5.54 -8.09 15.00
CA ALA A 129 5.02 -8.61 13.73
C ALA A 129 6.05 -9.50 13.02
N THR A 130 5.54 -10.34 12.10
CA THR A 130 6.37 -11.07 11.13
C THR A 130 6.09 -10.52 9.73
N VAL A 131 7.15 -10.19 8.97
CA VAL A 131 7.05 -9.62 7.63
C VAL A 131 7.80 -10.49 6.65
N GLU A 132 7.09 -11.04 5.67
CA GLU A 132 7.64 -11.93 4.65
C GLU A 132 7.32 -11.43 3.25
N VAL A 133 8.25 -11.66 2.31
CA VAL A 133 8.04 -11.49 0.87
C VAL A 133 8.47 -12.78 0.19
N THR A 134 7.64 -13.30 -0.69
CA THR A 134 7.90 -14.56 -1.41
C THR A 134 7.35 -14.48 -2.84
N ASP A 135 7.86 -15.31 -3.72
CA ASP A 135 7.32 -15.54 -5.06
C ASP A 135 6.60 -16.90 -5.19
N ASP A 136 6.37 -17.58 -4.05
CA ASP A 136 5.58 -18.81 -3.96
C ASP A 136 4.20 -18.54 -3.34
N PRO A 137 3.17 -18.23 -4.14
CA PRO A 137 1.84 -17.92 -3.64
C PRO A 137 1.12 -19.13 -3.01
N GLU A 138 1.42 -20.35 -3.48
CA GLU A 138 0.81 -21.57 -2.91
C GLU A 138 1.28 -21.82 -1.48
N SER A 139 2.57 -21.69 -1.25
CA SER A 139 3.15 -21.82 0.10
C SER A 139 2.68 -20.66 0.99
N ALA A 140 2.62 -19.46 0.44
CA ALA A 140 2.12 -18.28 1.15
C ALA A 140 0.67 -18.47 1.63
N ALA A 141 -0.20 -19.00 0.78
CA ALA A 141 -1.63 -19.16 1.07
C ALA A 141 -1.90 -20.23 2.15
N LYS A 142 -0.99 -21.20 2.34
CA LYS A 142 -1.18 -22.25 3.34
C LYS A 142 -1.24 -21.68 4.76
N GLY A 143 -2.34 -21.96 5.45
CA GLY A 143 -2.58 -21.50 6.81
C GLY A 143 -2.91 -20.00 6.94
N ALA A 144 -3.19 -19.31 5.84
CA ALA A 144 -3.62 -17.92 5.87
C ALA A 144 -5.01 -17.79 6.51
N SER A 145 -5.18 -16.79 7.37
CA SER A 145 -6.48 -16.39 7.90
C SER A 145 -7.24 -15.51 6.91
N VAL A 146 -6.51 -14.73 6.11
CA VAL A 146 -7.04 -13.85 5.06
C VAL A 146 -6.14 -13.94 3.83
N LEU A 147 -6.77 -14.04 2.67
CA LEU A 147 -6.15 -13.81 1.37
C LEU A 147 -6.69 -12.50 0.83
N TYR A 148 -5.79 -11.60 0.51
CA TYR A 148 -6.08 -10.29 -0.04
C TYR A 148 -5.50 -10.19 -1.45
N THR A 149 -6.28 -9.67 -2.38
CA THR A 149 -5.83 -9.43 -3.77
C THR A 149 -6.23 -8.03 -4.19
N ASP A 150 -5.45 -7.44 -5.04
CA ASP A 150 -5.77 -6.18 -5.70
C ASP A 150 -6.24 -6.43 -7.16
N VAL A 151 -6.63 -5.35 -7.84
CA VAL A 151 -6.95 -5.40 -9.26
C VAL A 151 -5.72 -5.80 -10.08
N TRP A 152 -5.95 -6.57 -11.15
CA TRP A 152 -4.88 -7.01 -12.07
C TRP A 152 -4.27 -5.87 -12.87
N MET A 153 -4.88 -4.70 -12.82
CA MET A 153 -4.44 -3.52 -13.55
C MET A 153 -4.97 -2.27 -12.86
N SER A 154 -4.06 -1.39 -12.52
CA SER A 154 -4.39 -0.08 -11.99
C SER A 154 -4.93 0.85 -13.07
N MET A 155 -5.77 1.81 -12.65
CA MET A 155 -6.23 2.86 -13.55
C MET A 155 -5.02 3.71 -13.98
N GLY A 156 -4.73 3.71 -15.29
CA GLY A 156 -3.62 4.46 -15.87
C GLY A 156 -2.51 3.61 -16.47
N ASP A 157 -2.51 2.29 -16.21
CA ASP A 157 -1.51 1.40 -16.77
C ASP A 157 -1.67 1.24 -18.29
N PRO A 158 -0.57 1.28 -19.05
CA PRO A 158 -0.61 1.13 -20.50
C PRO A 158 -1.17 -0.25 -20.91
N GLU A 159 -2.00 -0.27 -21.95
CA GLU A 159 -2.62 -1.49 -22.45
C GLU A 159 -1.59 -2.56 -22.90
N SER A 160 -0.37 -2.13 -23.22
CA SER A 160 0.76 -3.01 -23.57
C SER A 160 1.28 -3.85 -22.39
N GLU A 161 1.15 -3.38 -21.16
CA GLU A 161 1.58 -4.11 -19.96
C GLU A 161 0.58 -5.21 -19.56
N ARG A 162 -0.68 -5.09 -19.99
CA ARG A 162 -1.75 -6.09 -19.78
C ARG A 162 -1.38 -7.52 -20.19
N SER A 163 -0.60 -7.66 -21.24
CA SER A 163 -0.24 -8.98 -21.76
C SER A 163 0.92 -9.62 -20.99
N GLU A 164 1.82 -8.82 -20.42
CA GLU A 164 2.92 -9.31 -19.58
C GLU A 164 2.42 -9.69 -18.18
N ASP A 165 1.57 -8.87 -17.62
CA ASP A 165 0.97 -9.07 -16.32
C ASP A 165 0.15 -10.36 -16.26
N ARG A 166 -0.70 -10.63 -17.28
CA ARG A 166 -1.42 -11.90 -17.42
C ARG A 166 -0.53 -13.13 -17.53
N LYS A 167 0.72 -12.97 -17.97
CA LYS A 167 1.68 -14.09 -18.08
C LYS A 167 2.42 -14.32 -16.78
N SER A 168 2.76 -13.27 -16.05
CA SER A 168 3.48 -13.35 -14.78
C SER A 168 2.60 -13.84 -13.64
N THR A 169 1.31 -13.48 -13.65
CA THR A 169 0.31 -13.84 -12.65
C THR A 169 -0.54 -15.07 -12.99
N ARG A 170 -0.36 -15.68 -14.16
CA ARG A 170 -0.84 -17.06 -14.36
C ARG A 170 -0.05 -17.97 -13.42
N LEU A 171 -0.57 -18.10 -12.20
CA LEU A 171 -0.43 -19.34 -11.45
C LEU A 171 -0.67 -20.45 -12.45
N ASN A 172 0.32 -21.31 -12.66
CA ASN A 172 0.20 -22.48 -13.52
C ASN A 172 -1.05 -23.27 -13.10
N SER A 173 -2.19 -22.96 -13.69
CA SER A 173 -3.39 -23.78 -13.65
C SER A 173 -3.28 -24.85 -14.73
N SER A 174 -2.17 -25.57 -14.72
CA SER A 174 -2.01 -26.81 -15.48
C SER A 174 -1.65 -27.90 -14.48
N HIS A 175 -2.71 -28.40 -13.83
CA HIS A 175 -2.87 -29.85 -13.53
C HIS A 175 -4.31 -30.10 -13.13
#